data_b3ca14b257226607cad65efe3bb02126
#
_entry.id   b3ca14b257226607cad65efe3bb02126
#
_cell.length_a   1.000
_cell.length_b   1.000
_cell.length_c   1.000
_cell.angle_alpha   90.00
_cell.angle_beta   90.00
_cell.angle_gamma   90.00
#
_symmetry.space_group_name_H-M   'P 1'
#
loop_
_entity.id
_entity.type
_entity.pdbx_description
1 polymer ?
#
loop_
_entity_poly.entity_id
_entity_poly.type
_entity_poly.pdbx_seq_one_letter_code
_entity_poly.pdbx_strand_id
1 'polypeptide(L)'
;MQLIQTVVVKQILTENSKQQLFDQYHARKQQLQKECDQLQFELKRLEKTKTFPPTTLKKHFEKEIQMRKEKIKLLEFQMEQLHILPLGSELKEKEVQALVEVKVGDRWKDDAATIVIKDGIIEDIR
;
A
#
# COMPACT_ATOMS: atom_id res chain seq x y z
N MET A 1 5.18 28.35 -21.55
CA MET A 1 5.19 26.90 -21.80
C MET A 1 4.67 26.15 -20.60
N GLN A 2 3.77 25.22 -20.78
CA GLN A 2 3.27 24.39 -19.71
C GLN A 2 4.04 23.08 -19.62
N LEU A 3 4.40 22.71 -18.39
CA LEU A 3 5.07 21.44 -18.08
C LEU A 3 4.22 20.62 -17.13
N ILE A 4 4.35 19.31 -17.22
CA ILE A 4 3.80 18.39 -16.23
C ILE A 4 4.88 18.13 -15.18
N GLN A 5 4.56 18.38 -13.92
CA GLN A 5 5.48 18.18 -12.80
C GLN A 5 4.92 17.14 -11.85
N THR A 6 5.79 16.22 -11.41
CA THR A 6 5.42 15.26 -10.37
C THR A 6 5.41 15.96 -9.01
N VAL A 7 4.36 15.74 -8.25
CA VAL A 7 4.19 16.27 -6.89
C VAL A 7 4.05 15.11 -5.93
N VAL A 8 4.88 15.10 -4.90
CA VAL A 8 4.82 14.11 -3.83
C VAL A 8 3.79 14.55 -2.80
N VAL A 9 2.87 13.67 -2.45
CA VAL A 9 1.89 13.92 -1.40
C VAL A 9 2.32 13.17 -0.15
N LYS A 10 2.54 13.91 0.93
CA LYS A 10 2.90 13.36 2.25
C LYS A 10 1.76 13.61 3.23
N GLN A 11 1.54 12.62 4.09
CA GLN A 11 0.58 12.73 5.20
C GLN A 11 1.33 12.90 6.51
N ILE A 12 0.87 13.84 7.33
CA ILE A 12 1.34 13.94 8.71
C ILE A 12 0.61 12.90 9.54
N LEU A 13 1.36 12.12 10.29
CA LEU A 13 0.82 11.09 11.14
C LEU A 13 0.19 11.73 12.40
N THR A 14 -1.12 11.65 12.49
CA THR A 14 -1.92 12.03 13.66
C THR A 14 -2.49 10.77 14.29
N GLU A 15 -3.05 10.88 15.49
CA GLU A 15 -3.75 9.74 16.10
C GLU A 15 -4.85 9.21 15.17
N ASN A 16 -5.60 10.09 14.55
CA ASN A 16 -6.67 9.74 13.63
C ASN A 16 -6.14 9.04 12.36
N SER A 17 -5.16 9.63 11.68
CA SER A 17 -4.60 9.02 10.46
C SER A 17 -3.86 7.72 10.75
N LYS A 18 -3.20 7.62 11.90
CA LYS A 18 -2.54 6.39 12.37
C LYS A 18 -3.56 5.27 12.56
N GLN A 19 -4.67 5.56 13.23
CA GLN A 19 -5.74 4.59 13.43
C GLN A 19 -6.37 4.14 12.11
N GLN A 20 -6.60 5.07 11.18
CA GLN A 20 -7.13 4.75 9.86
C GLN A 20 -6.20 3.82 9.08
N LEU A 21 -4.89 4.06 9.13
CA LEU A 21 -3.91 3.19 8.48
C LEU A 21 -3.88 1.80 9.12
N PHE A 22 -3.94 1.71 10.45
CA PHE A 22 -4.05 0.43 11.15
C PHE A 22 -5.28 -0.35 10.70
N ASP A 23 -6.42 0.31 10.64
CA ASP A 23 -7.68 -0.31 10.23
C ASP A 23 -7.60 -0.83 8.79
N GLN A 24 -6.99 -0.06 7.88
CA GLN A 24 -6.78 -0.48 6.50
C GLN A 24 -5.87 -1.70 6.39
N TYR A 25 -4.74 -1.68 7.10
CA TYR A 25 -3.80 -2.81 7.09
C TYR A 25 -4.42 -4.05 7.70
N HIS A 26 -5.17 -3.89 8.78
CA HIS A 26 -5.85 -4.99 9.46
C HIS A 26 -6.92 -5.62 8.56
N ALA A 27 -7.74 -4.80 7.92
CA ALA A 27 -8.76 -5.26 6.98
C ALA A 27 -8.13 -6.02 5.80
N ARG A 28 -7.04 -5.50 5.26
CA ARG A 28 -6.30 -6.15 4.17
C ARG A 28 -5.72 -7.49 4.60
N LYS A 29 -5.14 -7.55 5.79
CA LYS A 29 -4.61 -8.79 6.38
C LYS A 29 -5.71 -9.84 6.54
N GLN A 30 -6.86 -9.45 7.09
CA GLN A 30 -7.99 -10.35 7.25
C GLN A 30 -8.49 -10.88 5.91
N GLN A 31 -8.55 -10.04 4.90
CA GLN A 31 -8.97 -10.46 3.56
C GLN A 31 -8.01 -11.48 2.97
N LEU A 32 -6.71 -11.24 3.09
CA LEU A 32 -5.69 -12.19 2.63
C LEU A 32 -5.76 -13.51 3.39
N GLN A 33 -6.03 -13.46 4.69
CA GLN A 33 -6.19 -14.66 5.51
C GLN A 33 -7.39 -15.49 5.05
N LYS A 34 -8.52 -14.85 4.75
CA LYS A 34 -9.70 -15.52 4.19
C LYS A 34 -9.38 -16.17 2.84
N GLU A 35 -8.64 -15.47 1.98
CA GLU A 35 -8.23 -16.02 0.69
C GLU A 35 -7.35 -17.27 0.86
N CYS A 36 -6.41 -17.24 1.82
CA CYS A 36 -5.59 -18.41 2.14
C CYS A 36 -6.45 -19.58 2.60
N ASP A 37 -7.39 -19.34 3.50
CA ASP A 37 -8.27 -20.37 4.04
C ASP A 37 -9.15 -20.99 2.96
N GLN A 38 -9.68 -20.16 2.05
CA GLN A 38 -10.46 -20.62 0.91
C GLN A 38 -9.62 -21.47 -0.06
N LEU A 39 -8.40 -21.04 -0.35
CA LEU A 39 -7.51 -21.79 -1.22
C LEU A 39 -7.11 -23.13 -0.62
N GLN A 40 -6.84 -23.16 0.68
CA GLN A 40 -6.55 -24.42 1.39
C GLN A 40 -7.74 -25.36 1.40
N PHE A 41 -8.93 -24.83 1.60
CA PHE A 41 -10.17 -25.61 1.56
C PHE A 41 -10.40 -26.20 0.16
N GLU A 42 -10.25 -25.41 -0.88
CA GLU A 42 -10.39 -25.86 -2.27
C GLU A 42 -9.37 -26.95 -2.61
N LEU A 43 -8.13 -26.77 -2.19
CA LEU A 43 -7.07 -27.77 -2.41
C LEU A 43 -7.42 -29.09 -1.74
N LYS A 44 -7.86 -29.07 -0.48
CA LYS A 44 -8.27 -30.27 0.26
C LYS A 44 -9.47 -30.95 -0.40
N ARG A 45 -10.44 -30.15 -0.87
CA ARG A 45 -11.61 -30.67 -1.57
C ARG A 45 -11.21 -31.39 -2.85
N LEU A 46 -10.31 -30.80 -3.63
CA LEU A 46 -9.80 -31.42 -4.86
C LEU A 46 -8.98 -32.67 -4.61
N GLU A 47 -8.23 -32.72 -3.52
CA GLU A 47 -7.48 -33.93 -3.10
C GLU A 47 -8.39 -35.08 -2.70
N LYS A 48 -9.55 -34.79 -2.12
CA LYS A 48 -10.53 -35.80 -1.71
C LYS A 48 -11.35 -36.35 -2.87
N THR A 49 -11.52 -35.57 -3.93
CA THR A 49 -12.19 -36.04 -5.14
C THR A 49 -11.15 -36.82 -5.97
N LYS A 50 -11.42 -38.09 -6.26
CA LYS A 50 -10.50 -38.96 -7.02
C LYS A 50 -10.26 -38.53 -8.45
N THR A 51 -10.95 -37.51 -8.94
CA THR A 51 -10.65 -36.79 -10.19
C THR A 51 -9.54 -35.80 -9.91
N PHE A 52 -8.34 -36.29 -9.96
CA PHE A 52 -7.18 -35.65 -9.37
C PHE A 52 -6.69 -34.46 -10.13
N PRO A 53 -6.45 -33.28 -9.48
CA PRO A 53 -5.71 -32.23 -10.14
C PRO A 53 -4.29 -32.69 -10.44
N PRO A 54 -3.76 -32.40 -11.62
CA PRO A 54 -2.36 -32.65 -11.91
C PRO A 54 -1.47 -32.00 -10.84
N THR A 55 -0.27 -32.55 -10.63
CA THR A 55 0.72 -31.99 -9.71
C THR A 55 0.94 -30.48 -9.96
N THR A 56 0.82 -30.05 -11.20
CA THR A 56 0.89 -28.63 -11.59
C THR A 56 -0.20 -27.76 -10.95
N LEU A 57 -1.42 -28.29 -10.81
CA LEU A 57 -2.53 -27.56 -10.19
C LEU A 57 -2.29 -27.42 -8.68
N LYS A 58 -1.81 -28.49 -8.02
CA LYS A 58 -1.45 -28.44 -6.61
C LYS A 58 -0.36 -27.40 -6.36
N LYS A 59 0.68 -27.37 -7.18
CA LYS A 59 1.75 -26.38 -7.11
C LYS A 59 1.20 -24.96 -7.31
N HIS A 60 0.24 -24.78 -8.20
CA HIS A 60 -0.39 -23.47 -8.41
C HIS A 60 -1.10 -22.98 -7.14
N PHE A 61 -1.89 -23.84 -6.49
CA PHE A 61 -2.57 -23.51 -5.24
C PHE A 61 -1.56 -23.19 -4.13
N GLU A 62 -0.52 -23.99 -3.98
CA GLU A 62 0.52 -23.76 -2.99
C GLU A 62 1.25 -22.43 -3.20
N LYS A 63 1.54 -22.09 -4.46
CA LYS A 63 2.15 -20.82 -4.81
C LYS A 63 1.25 -19.63 -4.47
N GLU A 64 -0.03 -19.71 -4.80
CA GLU A 64 -1.01 -18.65 -4.49
C GLU A 64 -1.17 -18.46 -2.98
N ILE A 65 -1.20 -19.54 -2.21
CA ILE A 65 -1.24 -19.48 -0.76
C ILE A 65 0.04 -18.83 -0.20
N GLN A 66 1.19 -19.24 -0.70
CA GLN A 66 2.48 -18.71 -0.25
C GLN A 66 2.62 -17.22 -0.53
N MET A 67 2.19 -16.77 -1.70
CA MET A 67 2.21 -15.34 -2.05
C MET A 67 1.37 -14.51 -1.09
N ARG A 68 0.19 -15.03 -0.71
CA ARG A 68 -0.68 -14.34 0.25
C ARG A 68 -0.10 -14.34 1.66
N LYS A 69 0.52 -15.42 2.08
CA LYS A 69 1.22 -15.49 3.38
C LYS A 69 2.37 -14.49 3.45
N GLU A 70 3.11 -14.31 2.37
CA GLU A 70 4.18 -13.32 2.30
C GLU A 70 3.63 -11.89 2.39
N LYS A 71 2.51 -11.61 1.73
CA LYS A 71 1.84 -10.31 1.84
C LYS A 71 1.33 -10.04 3.25
N ILE A 72 0.82 -11.07 3.94
CA ILE A 72 0.39 -10.95 5.33
C ILE A 72 1.58 -10.58 6.23
N LYS A 73 2.72 -11.24 6.05
CA LYS A 73 3.94 -10.92 6.81
C LYS A 73 4.41 -9.49 6.58
N LEU A 74 4.33 -9.03 5.33
CA LEU A 74 4.69 -7.65 5.00
C LEU A 74 3.74 -6.65 5.70
N LEU A 75 2.44 -6.93 5.70
CA LEU A 75 1.46 -6.10 6.38
C LEU A 75 1.68 -6.07 7.90
N GLU A 76 2.00 -7.22 8.50
CA GLU A 76 2.34 -7.29 9.93
C GLU A 76 3.56 -6.43 10.26
N PHE A 77 4.58 -6.49 9.40
CA PHE A 77 5.77 -5.65 9.54
C PHE A 77 5.43 -4.16 9.41
N GLN A 78 4.61 -3.79 8.43
CA GLN A 78 4.18 -2.40 8.24
C GLN A 78 3.37 -1.90 9.44
N MET A 79 2.52 -2.75 10.02
CA MET A 79 1.76 -2.41 11.23
C MET A 79 2.69 -2.18 12.44
N GLU A 80 3.72 -3.00 12.61
CA GLU A 80 4.72 -2.80 13.65
C GLU A 80 5.48 -1.49 13.46
N GLN A 81 5.92 -1.21 12.23
CA GLN A 81 6.61 0.04 11.91
C GLN A 81 5.72 1.26 12.18
N LEU A 82 4.45 1.18 11.80
CA LEU A 82 3.50 2.25 12.06
C LEU A 82 3.31 2.49 13.55
N HIS A 83 3.29 1.42 14.35
CA HIS A 83 3.11 1.50 15.79
C HIS A 83 4.21 2.30 16.47
N ILE A 84 5.46 2.15 16.03
CA ILE A 84 6.62 2.82 16.64
C ILE A 84 6.88 4.22 16.07
N LEU A 85 6.25 4.60 14.97
CA LEU A 85 6.42 5.94 14.39
C LEU A 85 5.82 7.01 15.31
N PRO A 86 6.58 8.07 15.62
CA PRO A 86 6.03 9.15 16.44
C PRO A 86 4.97 9.94 15.68
N LEU A 87 4.02 10.47 16.43
CA LEU A 87 3.05 11.41 15.86
C LEU A 87 3.77 12.64 15.32
N GLY A 88 3.29 13.18 14.20
CA GLY A 88 3.94 14.26 13.49
C GLY A 88 4.91 13.80 12.40
N SER A 89 5.17 12.50 12.29
CA SER A 89 5.98 11.95 11.20
C SER A 89 5.30 12.20 9.86
N GLU A 90 6.09 12.52 8.84
CA GLU A 90 5.60 12.67 7.48
C GLU A 90 5.77 11.37 6.71
N LEU A 91 4.68 10.85 6.17
CA LEU A 91 4.66 9.61 5.40
C LEU A 91 4.29 9.90 3.95
N LYS A 92 5.11 9.43 3.01
CA LYS A 92 4.76 9.51 1.59
C LYS A 92 3.54 8.64 1.33
N GLU A 93 2.47 9.23 0.79
CA GLU A 93 1.25 8.53 0.45
C GLU A 93 1.22 8.16 -1.03
N LYS A 94 1.44 9.13 -1.89
CA LYS A 94 1.33 8.96 -3.34
C LYS A 94 2.06 10.08 -4.08
N GLU A 95 2.10 9.95 -5.40
CA GLU A 95 2.54 11.00 -6.29
C GLU A 95 1.36 11.41 -7.18
N VAL A 96 1.24 12.70 -7.43
CA VAL A 96 0.28 13.27 -8.37
C VAL A 96 1.02 14.15 -9.36
N GLN A 97 0.36 14.50 -10.45
CA GLN A 97 0.95 15.35 -11.48
C GLN A 97 0.24 16.70 -11.47
N ALA A 98 1.02 17.76 -11.62
CA ALA A 98 0.52 19.12 -11.72
C ALA A 98 0.99 19.77 -13.02
N LEU A 99 0.16 20.64 -13.56
CA LEU A 99 0.56 21.51 -14.67
C LEU A 99 1.17 22.77 -14.08
N VAL A 100 2.38 23.08 -14.49
CA VAL A 100 3.07 24.31 -14.11
C VAL A 100 3.42 25.11 -15.34
N GLU A 101 3.33 26.42 -15.24
CA GLU A 101 3.72 27.31 -16.32
C GLU A 101 5.13 27.79 -16.08
N VAL A 102 5.99 27.68 -17.09
CA VAL A 102 7.38 28.14 -17.04
C VAL A 102 7.66 29.09 -18.19
N LYS A 103 8.52 30.05 -17.94
CA LYS A 103 8.96 31.04 -18.92
C LYS A 103 10.42 31.36 -18.74
N VAL A 104 11.01 31.99 -19.75
CA VAL A 104 12.39 32.44 -19.71
C VAL A 104 12.59 33.39 -18.52
N GLY A 105 13.62 33.14 -17.73
CA GLY A 105 13.93 33.90 -16.53
C GLY A 105 13.49 33.24 -15.22
N ASP A 106 12.61 32.24 -15.29
CA ASP A 106 12.20 31.50 -14.10
C ASP A 106 13.35 30.63 -13.57
N ARG A 107 13.35 30.42 -12.26
CA ARG A 107 14.32 29.49 -11.65
C ARG A 107 13.89 28.06 -11.88
N TRP A 108 14.82 27.24 -12.33
CA TRP A 108 14.62 25.81 -12.43
C TRP A 108 14.85 25.14 -11.08
N LYS A 109 13.89 24.35 -10.63
CA LYS A 109 14.01 23.52 -9.42
C LYS A 109 14.07 22.07 -9.83
N ASP A 110 15.12 21.39 -9.39
CA ASP A 110 15.28 19.96 -9.67
C ASP A 110 14.46 19.09 -8.73
N ASP A 111 14.09 19.61 -7.57
CA ASP A 111 13.33 18.87 -6.57
C ASP A 111 11.85 18.85 -6.92
N ALA A 112 11.23 17.68 -6.72
CA ALA A 112 9.79 17.56 -6.85
C ALA A 112 9.08 18.41 -5.80
N ALA A 113 8.00 19.09 -6.21
CA ALA A 113 7.15 19.80 -5.26
C ALA A 113 6.50 18.79 -4.30
N THR A 114 6.30 19.22 -3.07
CA THR A 114 5.71 18.38 -2.03
C THR A 114 4.49 19.06 -1.43
N ILE A 115 3.39 18.33 -1.35
CA ILE A 115 2.18 18.74 -0.63
C ILE A 115 2.12 17.95 0.66
N VAL A 116 1.94 18.63 1.78
CA VAL A 116 1.81 18.02 3.11
C VAL A 116 0.37 18.14 3.57
N ILE A 117 -0.27 17.02 3.84
CA ILE A 117 -1.67 16.92 4.27
C ILE A 117 -1.72 16.46 5.73
N LYS A 118 -2.58 17.10 6.51
CA LYS A 118 -2.88 16.73 7.88
C LYS A 118 -4.39 16.63 8.06
N ASP A 119 -4.87 15.43 8.38
CA ASP A 119 -6.31 15.15 8.57
C ASP A 119 -7.18 15.70 7.43
N GLY A 120 -6.77 15.42 6.19
CA GLY A 120 -7.50 15.80 4.99
C GLY A 120 -7.34 17.26 4.55
N ILE A 121 -6.54 18.04 5.24
CA ILE A 121 -6.32 19.47 4.92
C ILE A 121 -4.87 19.66 4.49
N ILE A 122 -4.67 20.40 3.39
CA ILE A 122 -3.32 20.78 2.96
C ILE A 122 -2.75 21.77 3.97
N GLU A 123 -1.66 21.37 4.63
CA GLU A 123 -1.01 22.17 5.65
C GLU A 123 0.19 22.94 5.10
N ASP A 124 0.88 22.40 4.11
CA ASP A 124 2.08 23.00 3.55
C ASP A 124 2.26 22.60 2.08
N ILE A 125 2.89 23.49 1.32
CA ILE A 125 3.31 23.24 -0.05
C ILE A 125 4.78 23.64 -0.13
N ARG A 126 5.62 22.68 -0.45
CA ARG A 126 7.08 22.88 -0.49
C ARG A 126 7.64 22.85 -1.90
#